data_26e7ab98b9679ecaa60d4582bd2bcfe0
#
_entry.id   26e7ab98b9679ecaa60d4582bd2bcfe0
#
_cell.length_a   1.000
_cell.length_b   1.000
_cell.length_c   1.000
_cell.angle_alpha   90.00
_cell.angle_beta   90.00
_cell.angle_gamma   90.00
#
_symmetry.space_group_name_H-M   'P 1'
#
loop_
_entity.id
_entity.type
_entity.pdbx_description
1 polymer ?
#
loop_
_entity_poly.entity_id
_entity_poly.type
_entity_poly.pdbx_seq_one_letter_code
_entity_poly.pdbx_strand_id
1 'polypeptide(L)'
;MVVELMLIALILVLCIIADKFSGKFGMPALILFIGIGMLFGSDGIVKIPFDNFAVTEQICTIALGFIMFYGGFNTKWKAAKPVAVKSLLLSTAGVFLTGFLTMAFCCVVLKFRFAEGFLLGAVISCTDAASVFSILRKKKLNLKDGVASLLEIESGSNDPTAYMLTVVGISLVNGENLSTVPYAIFAQIVYGVAIGVVLAVFGIWVLTKTRVVTNGMYTVFILALVLFGMGFSSLVG
;
A
#
# COMPACT_ATOMS: atom_id res chain seq x y z
N MET A 1 -7.18 -28.01 5.53
CA MET A 1 -7.90 -27.44 4.37
C MET A 1 -9.35 -27.05 4.69
N VAL A 2 -10.26 -27.95 5.10
CA VAL A 2 -11.69 -27.58 5.36
C VAL A 2 -11.82 -26.57 6.49
N VAL A 3 -11.17 -26.81 7.63
CA VAL A 3 -11.21 -25.91 8.80
C VAL A 3 -10.59 -24.55 8.47
N GLU A 4 -9.50 -24.51 7.74
CA GLU A 4 -8.84 -23.27 7.29
C GLU A 4 -9.76 -22.44 6.37
N LEU A 5 -10.46 -23.08 5.44
CA LEU A 5 -11.43 -22.40 4.58
C LEU A 5 -12.59 -21.82 5.40
N MET A 6 -13.08 -22.57 6.39
CA MET A 6 -14.14 -22.07 7.29
C MET A 6 -13.66 -20.88 8.13
N LEU A 7 -12.43 -20.95 8.64
CA LEU A 7 -11.82 -19.83 9.39
C LEU A 7 -11.62 -18.59 8.52
N ILE A 8 -11.11 -18.75 7.30
CA ILE A 8 -10.97 -17.63 6.36
C ILE A 8 -12.34 -17.02 6.08
N ALA A 9 -13.35 -17.84 5.79
CA ALA A 9 -14.71 -17.35 5.55
C ALA A 9 -15.27 -16.59 6.75
N LEU A 10 -15.08 -17.12 7.97
CA LEU A 10 -15.51 -16.47 9.20
C LEU A 10 -14.81 -15.12 9.41
N ILE A 11 -13.49 -15.06 9.24
CA ILE A 11 -12.72 -13.81 9.36
C ILE A 11 -13.21 -12.77 8.34
N LEU A 12 -13.43 -13.17 7.08
CA LEU A 12 -13.95 -12.27 6.05
C LEU A 12 -15.34 -11.70 6.43
N VAL A 13 -16.24 -12.53 6.94
CA VAL A 13 -17.56 -12.07 7.41
C VAL A 13 -17.41 -11.11 8.58
N LEU A 14 -16.54 -11.40 9.55
CA LEU A 14 -16.27 -10.51 10.67
C LEU A 14 -15.67 -9.17 10.20
N CYS A 15 -14.78 -9.18 9.22
CA CYS A 15 -14.24 -7.95 8.61
C CYS A 15 -15.34 -7.12 7.94
N ILE A 16 -16.28 -7.73 7.21
CA ILE A 16 -17.42 -7.03 6.60
C ILE A 16 -18.30 -6.39 7.68
N ILE A 17 -18.57 -7.11 8.76
CA ILE A 17 -19.34 -6.59 9.90
C ILE A 17 -18.57 -5.44 10.56
N ALA A 18 -17.27 -5.60 10.81
CA ALA A 18 -16.42 -4.58 11.40
C ALA A 18 -16.36 -3.29 10.55
N ASP A 19 -16.28 -3.40 9.21
CA ASP A 19 -16.34 -2.22 8.33
C ASP A 19 -17.66 -1.46 8.47
N LYS A 20 -18.78 -2.15 8.60
CA LYS A 20 -20.09 -1.53 8.85
C LYS A 20 -20.12 -0.80 10.20
N PHE A 21 -19.54 -1.39 11.25
CA PHE A 21 -19.45 -0.75 12.58
C PHE A 21 -18.47 0.43 12.59
N SER A 22 -17.33 0.33 11.90
CA SER A 22 -16.36 1.40 11.72
C SER A 22 -17.01 2.71 11.30
N GLY A 23 -17.95 2.63 10.34
CA GLY A 23 -18.68 3.79 9.86
C GLY A 23 -19.56 4.47 10.94
N LYS A 24 -20.11 3.70 11.88
CA LYS A 24 -20.92 4.24 12.98
C LYS A 24 -20.08 4.96 14.05
N PHE A 25 -18.93 4.39 14.38
CA PHE A 25 -18.05 4.94 15.43
C PHE A 25 -17.06 5.98 14.88
N GLY A 26 -16.98 6.16 13.56
CA GLY A 26 -16.04 7.09 12.94
C GLY A 26 -14.58 6.70 13.08
N MET A 27 -14.30 5.42 13.36
CA MET A 27 -12.96 4.87 13.44
C MET A 27 -12.55 4.25 12.10
N PRO A 28 -11.26 4.25 11.73
CA PRO A 28 -10.78 3.51 10.57
C PRO A 28 -11.08 2.00 10.70
N ALA A 29 -11.60 1.37 9.64
CA ALA A 29 -11.90 -0.06 9.63
C ALA A 29 -10.65 -0.92 9.90
N LEU A 30 -9.48 -0.42 9.48
CA LEU A 30 -8.18 -1.08 9.67
C LEU A 30 -7.91 -1.41 11.15
N ILE A 31 -8.25 -0.52 12.08
CA ILE A 31 -8.07 -0.77 13.53
C ILE A 31 -8.90 -1.98 13.97
N LEU A 32 -10.14 -2.09 13.47
CA LEU A 32 -11.00 -3.22 13.79
C LEU A 32 -10.48 -4.52 13.15
N PHE A 33 -9.94 -4.44 11.93
CA PHE A 33 -9.33 -5.61 11.27
C PHE A 33 -8.10 -6.11 12.02
N ILE A 34 -7.24 -5.21 12.49
CA ILE A 34 -6.11 -5.55 13.34
C ILE A 34 -6.60 -6.22 14.64
N GLY A 35 -7.62 -5.63 15.29
CA GLY A 35 -8.22 -6.20 16.50
C GLY A 35 -8.77 -7.62 16.27
N ILE A 36 -9.47 -7.85 15.14
CA ILE A 36 -9.92 -9.20 14.77
C ILE A 36 -8.71 -10.13 14.57
N GLY A 37 -7.69 -9.68 13.84
CA GLY A 37 -6.45 -10.45 13.64
C GLY A 37 -5.79 -10.83 14.96
N MET A 38 -5.71 -9.91 15.92
CA MET A 38 -5.17 -10.18 17.26
C MET A 38 -5.98 -11.20 18.05
N LEU A 39 -7.32 -11.20 17.90
CA LEU A 39 -8.19 -12.19 18.57
C LEU A 39 -7.99 -13.61 18.01
N PHE A 40 -7.71 -13.73 16.73
CA PHE A 40 -7.50 -15.02 16.06
C PHE A 40 -6.04 -15.48 16.11
N GLY A 41 -5.09 -14.60 16.30
CA GLY A 41 -3.65 -14.90 16.32
C GLY A 41 -3.20 -15.81 17.48
N SER A 42 -1.91 -16.16 17.46
CA SER A 42 -1.28 -17.08 18.42
C SER A 42 -1.46 -16.65 19.88
N ASP A 43 -1.41 -15.35 20.14
CA ASP A 43 -1.57 -14.76 21.48
C ASP A 43 -3.02 -14.36 21.79
N GLY A 44 -3.94 -14.57 20.84
CA GLY A 44 -5.34 -14.22 20.97
C GLY A 44 -6.18 -15.30 21.67
N ILE A 45 -7.52 -15.12 21.64
CA ILE A 45 -8.48 -16.03 22.27
C ILE A 45 -8.56 -17.35 21.52
N VAL A 46 -8.52 -17.30 20.17
CA VAL A 46 -8.69 -18.47 19.30
C VAL A 46 -7.38 -19.26 19.15
N LYS A 47 -6.23 -18.62 19.38
CA LYS A 47 -4.88 -19.23 19.41
C LYS A 47 -4.54 -20.01 18.13
N ILE A 48 -4.79 -19.42 16.97
CA ILE A 48 -4.38 -20.01 15.69
C ILE A 48 -2.89 -19.73 15.51
N PRO A 49 -2.02 -20.75 15.46
CA PRO A 49 -0.61 -20.55 15.22
C PRO A 49 -0.42 -20.13 13.74
N PHE A 50 0.06 -18.92 13.52
CA PHE A 50 0.37 -18.40 12.19
C PHE A 50 1.70 -17.67 12.24
N ASP A 51 2.80 -18.42 11.95
CA ASP A 51 4.18 -17.93 12.00
C ASP A 51 4.86 -18.00 10.63
N ASN A 52 4.07 -18.05 9.55
CA ASN A 52 4.61 -18.14 8.19
C ASN A 52 4.78 -16.76 7.57
N PHE A 53 5.91 -16.11 7.87
CA PHE A 53 6.22 -14.78 7.35
C PHE A 53 6.32 -14.73 5.82
N ALA A 54 6.78 -15.81 5.16
CA ALA A 54 6.86 -15.86 3.69
C ALA A 54 5.47 -15.82 3.04
N VAL A 55 4.50 -16.57 3.57
CA VAL A 55 3.11 -16.51 3.09
C VAL A 55 2.49 -15.15 3.38
N THR A 56 2.78 -14.56 4.54
CA THR A 56 2.32 -13.21 4.89
C THR A 56 2.85 -12.18 3.89
N GLU A 57 4.14 -12.21 3.59
CA GLU A 57 4.78 -11.33 2.61
C GLU A 57 4.12 -11.44 1.24
N GLN A 58 3.91 -12.66 0.75
CA GLN A 58 3.26 -12.90 -0.55
C GLN A 58 1.83 -12.33 -0.60
N ILE A 59 1.02 -12.60 0.43
CA ILE A 59 -0.36 -12.09 0.50
C ILE A 59 -0.36 -10.56 0.57
N CYS A 60 0.48 -9.97 1.42
CA CYS A 60 0.57 -8.51 1.57
C CYS A 60 1.07 -7.85 0.27
N THR A 61 2.05 -8.43 -0.42
CA THR A 61 2.56 -7.92 -1.70
C THR A 61 1.47 -7.93 -2.77
N ILE A 62 0.73 -9.04 -2.90
CA ILE A 62 -0.39 -9.13 -3.85
C ILE A 62 -1.48 -8.12 -3.49
N ALA A 63 -1.86 -8.03 -2.22
CA ALA A 63 -2.87 -7.09 -1.75
C ALA A 63 -2.45 -5.63 -2.00
N LEU A 64 -1.17 -5.29 -1.71
CA LEU A 64 -0.61 -3.97 -2.00
C LEU A 64 -0.71 -3.63 -3.48
N GLY A 65 -0.35 -4.54 -4.38
CA GLY A 65 -0.47 -4.33 -5.82
C GLY A 65 -1.90 -4.00 -6.26
N PHE A 66 -2.89 -4.67 -5.71
CA PHE A 66 -4.30 -4.36 -6.00
C PHE A 66 -4.74 -3.01 -5.40
N ILE A 67 -4.32 -2.68 -4.20
CA ILE A 67 -4.62 -1.39 -3.55
C ILE A 67 -4.03 -0.24 -4.37
N MET A 68 -2.77 -0.34 -4.77
CA MET A 68 -2.08 0.65 -5.59
C MET A 68 -2.75 0.82 -6.96
N PHE A 69 -3.07 -0.30 -7.62
CA PHE A 69 -3.78 -0.26 -8.90
C PHE A 69 -5.16 0.40 -8.75
N TYR A 70 -5.95 0.02 -7.74
CA TYR A 70 -7.27 0.59 -7.48
C TYR A 70 -7.20 2.10 -7.20
N GLY A 71 -6.22 2.53 -6.42
CA GLY A 71 -5.96 3.95 -6.15
C GLY A 71 -5.68 4.72 -7.45
N GLY A 72 -4.73 4.25 -8.26
CA GLY A 72 -4.38 4.87 -9.53
C GLY A 72 -5.54 4.88 -10.53
N PHE A 73 -6.29 3.77 -10.63
CA PHE A 73 -7.42 3.63 -11.56
C PHE A 73 -8.58 4.59 -11.25
N ASN A 74 -8.83 4.88 -9.98
CA ASN A 74 -9.89 5.79 -9.55
C ASN A 74 -9.48 7.27 -9.57
N THR A 75 -8.21 7.58 -9.76
CA THR A 75 -7.70 8.96 -9.74
C THR A 75 -8.18 9.73 -10.97
N LYS A 76 -8.97 10.79 -10.75
CA LYS A 76 -9.46 11.67 -11.80
C LYS A 76 -8.39 12.65 -12.21
N TRP A 77 -7.75 12.44 -13.35
CA TRP A 77 -6.64 13.27 -13.86
C TRP A 77 -6.94 14.78 -13.87
N LYS A 78 -8.16 15.18 -14.24
CA LYS A 78 -8.55 16.61 -14.25
C LYS A 78 -8.51 17.24 -12.85
N ALA A 79 -8.87 16.48 -11.80
CA ALA A 79 -8.82 16.95 -10.43
C ALA A 79 -7.41 16.81 -9.82
N ALA A 80 -6.65 15.81 -10.28
CA ALA A 80 -5.29 15.51 -9.86
C ALA A 80 -4.26 16.54 -10.36
N LYS A 81 -4.35 16.94 -11.64
CA LYS A 81 -3.36 17.80 -12.31
C LYS A 81 -3.00 19.10 -11.55
N PRO A 82 -3.94 19.90 -11.02
CA PRO A 82 -3.60 21.15 -10.33
C PRO A 82 -2.88 20.95 -9.00
N VAL A 83 -2.99 19.78 -8.37
CA VAL A 83 -2.39 19.47 -7.07
C VAL A 83 -1.21 18.49 -7.18
N ALA A 84 -0.95 17.94 -8.36
CA ALA A 84 0.04 16.88 -8.58
C ALA A 84 1.45 17.22 -8.06
N VAL A 85 1.94 18.42 -8.33
CA VAL A 85 3.28 18.87 -7.89
C VAL A 85 3.34 18.95 -6.34
N LYS A 86 2.29 19.49 -5.71
CA LYS A 86 2.22 19.59 -4.25
C LYS A 86 2.14 18.19 -3.61
N SER A 87 1.35 17.30 -4.20
CA SER A 87 1.22 15.91 -3.75
C SER A 87 2.55 15.16 -3.88
N LEU A 88 3.25 15.33 -5.00
CA LEU A 88 4.56 14.70 -5.23
C LEU A 88 5.61 15.22 -4.23
N LEU A 89 5.62 16.50 -3.93
CA LEU A 89 6.50 17.06 -2.90
C LEU A 89 6.18 16.51 -1.50
N LEU A 90 4.92 16.37 -1.16
CA LEU A 90 4.51 15.79 0.13
C LEU A 90 4.82 14.31 0.21
N SER A 91 4.58 13.54 -0.87
CA SER A 91 4.86 12.10 -0.91
C SER A 91 6.35 11.75 -0.96
N THR A 92 7.22 12.72 -1.21
CA THR A 92 8.68 12.56 -1.16
C THR A 92 9.28 13.27 0.04
N ALA A 93 9.36 14.61 0.01
CA ALA A 93 9.94 15.39 1.09
C ALA A 93 9.20 15.22 2.42
N GLY A 94 7.87 15.05 2.41
CA GLY A 94 7.08 14.78 3.60
C GLY A 94 7.45 13.43 4.23
N VAL A 95 7.58 12.38 3.42
CA VAL A 95 8.00 11.04 3.87
C VAL A 95 9.40 11.09 4.48
N PHE A 96 10.36 11.72 3.81
CA PHE A 96 11.72 11.90 4.35
C PHE A 96 11.71 12.66 5.67
N LEU A 97 10.96 13.75 5.76
CA LEU A 97 10.89 14.56 6.97
C LEU A 97 10.26 13.78 8.14
N THR A 98 9.13 13.10 7.89
CA THR A 98 8.45 12.27 8.89
C THR A 98 9.34 11.12 9.35
N GLY A 99 9.98 10.42 8.41
CA GLY A 99 10.91 9.33 8.70
C GLY A 99 12.10 9.80 9.52
N PHE A 100 12.71 10.93 9.15
CA PHE A 100 13.83 11.51 9.88
C PHE A 100 13.46 11.96 11.30
N LEU A 101 12.33 12.64 11.47
CA LEU A 101 11.87 13.08 12.79
C LEU A 101 11.55 11.89 13.69
N THR A 102 10.91 10.86 13.14
CA THR A 102 10.63 9.61 13.88
C THR A 102 11.92 8.89 14.25
N MET A 103 12.88 8.77 13.31
CA MET A 103 14.21 8.23 13.59
C MET A 103 14.91 9.00 14.71
N ALA A 104 14.93 10.33 14.63
CA ALA A 104 15.56 11.17 15.64
C ALA A 104 14.91 10.97 17.03
N PHE A 105 13.59 10.91 17.09
CA PHE A 105 12.87 10.59 18.32
C PHE A 105 13.27 9.21 18.88
N CYS A 106 13.27 8.17 18.03
CA CYS A 106 13.67 6.82 18.44
C CYS A 106 15.11 6.75 18.95
N CYS A 107 16.05 7.43 18.29
CA CYS A 107 17.45 7.43 18.71
C CYS A 107 17.68 8.24 19.99
N VAL A 108 17.06 9.43 20.11
CA VAL A 108 17.31 10.35 21.23
C VAL A 108 16.53 9.93 22.48
N VAL A 109 15.23 9.63 22.33
CA VAL A 109 14.31 9.36 23.44
C VAL A 109 14.32 7.89 23.80
N LEU A 110 14.13 7.00 22.81
CA LEU A 110 14.02 5.55 23.05
C LEU A 110 15.38 4.83 23.07
N LYS A 111 16.48 5.55 22.74
CA LYS A 111 17.86 5.03 22.74
C LYS A 111 18.07 3.86 21.76
N PHE A 112 17.32 3.80 20.69
CA PHE A 112 17.51 2.83 19.62
C PHE A 112 18.83 3.09 18.88
N ARG A 113 19.38 2.04 18.27
CA ARG A 113 20.50 2.19 17.34
C ARG A 113 20.04 2.96 16.10
N PHE A 114 20.95 3.66 15.44
CA PHE A 114 20.64 4.44 14.24
C PHE A 114 19.88 3.64 13.18
N ALA A 115 20.33 2.42 12.85
CA ALA A 115 19.70 1.56 11.84
C ALA A 115 18.26 1.16 12.23
N GLU A 116 18.04 0.81 13.49
CA GLU A 116 16.72 0.45 14.02
C GLU A 116 15.77 1.66 14.01
N GLY A 117 16.25 2.81 14.46
CA GLY A 117 15.49 4.07 14.43
C GLY A 117 15.15 4.51 13.02
N PHE A 118 16.09 4.36 12.07
CA PHE A 118 15.87 4.65 10.66
C PHE A 118 14.80 3.73 10.05
N LEU A 119 14.90 2.41 10.28
CA LEU A 119 13.93 1.44 9.78
C LEU A 119 12.53 1.74 10.32
N LEU A 120 12.40 2.00 11.62
CA LEU A 120 11.13 2.35 12.22
C LEU A 120 10.55 3.65 11.65
N GLY A 121 11.43 4.66 11.47
CA GLY A 121 11.07 5.93 10.83
C GLY A 121 10.58 5.74 9.39
N ALA A 122 11.24 4.90 8.61
CA ALA A 122 10.86 4.58 7.24
C ALA A 122 9.47 3.92 7.18
N VAL A 123 9.22 2.92 8.01
CA VAL A 123 7.92 2.20 8.05
C VAL A 123 6.78 3.12 8.49
N ILE A 124 6.99 4.00 9.49
CA ILE A 124 5.94 4.88 10.01
C ILE A 124 5.71 6.10 9.09
N SER A 125 6.62 6.40 8.19
CA SER A 125 6.51 7.58 7.31
C SER A 125 5.45 7.46 6.23
N CYS A 126 4.94 6.27 5.97
CA CYS A 126 3.85 6.02 5.03
C CYS A 126 2.51 6.43 5.62
N THR A 127 1.66 7.07 4.80
CA THR A 127 0.29 7.45 5.16
C THR A 127 -0.71 6.54 4.46
N ASP A 128 -1.76 6.08 5.18
CA ASP A 128 -2.79 5.21 4.62
C ASP A 128 -3.93 6.01 3.97
N ALA A 129 -3.89 6.09 2.64
CA ALA A 129 -4.95 6.71 1.85
C ALA A 129 -6.29 6.01 1.99
N ALA A 130 -6.31 4.69 2.05
CA ALA A 130 -7.55 3.92 2.05
C ALA A 130 -8.41 4.27 3.26
N SER A 131 -7.81 4.38 4.45
CA SER A 131 -8.50 4.79 5.67
C SER A 131 -9.01 6.23 5.60
N VAL A 132 -8.17 7.16 5.14
CA VAL A 132 -8.56 8.59 5.01
C VAL A 132 -9.75 8.72 4.05
N PHE A 133 -9.69 8.10 2.88
CA PHE A 133 -10.79 8.16 1.92
C PHE A 133 -12.05 7.47 2.38
N SER A 134 -11.93 6.33 3.05
CA SER A 134 -13.10 5.66 3.60
C SER A 134 -13.86 6.57 4.57
N ILE A 135 -13.15 7.32 5.41
CA ILE A 135 -13.72 8.28 6.35
C ILE A 135 -14.34 9.47 5.61
N LEU A 136 -13.61 10.06 4.66
CA LEU A 136 -14.08 11.22 3.88
C LEU A 136 -15.35 10.89 3.10
N ARG A 137 -15.38 9.73 2.44
CA ARG A 137 -16.54 9.28 1.65
C ARG A 137 -17.72 8.90 2.54
N LYS A 138 -17.50 8.16 3.64
CA LYS A 138 -18.57 7.77 4.57
C LYS A 138 -19.23 8.99 5.23
N LYS A 139 -18.45 10.02 5.55
CA LYS A 139 -18.95 11.27 6.15
C LYS A 139 -19.36 12.33 5.13
N LYS A 140 -19.26 12.04 3.81
CA LYS A 140 -19.52 12.98 2.71
C LYS A 140 -18.82 14.33 2.89
N LEU A 141 -17.61 14.33 3.44
CA LEU A 141 -16.82 15.53 3.67
C LEU A 141 -16.26 16.02 2.33
N ASN A 142 -16.63 17.23 1.96
CA ASN A 142 -16.07 17.90 0.78
C ASN A 142 -14.97 18.85 1.23
N LEU A 143 -13.71 18.49 0.96
CA LEU A 143 -12.57 19.31 1.32
C LEU A 143 -12.37 20.41 0.27
N LYS A 144 -12.18 21.67 0.72
CA LYS A 144 -11.94 22.82 -0.15
C LYS A 144 -10.60 22.68 -0.90
N ASP A 145 -10.46 23.44 -1.96
CA ASP A 145 -9.20 23.65 -2.69
C ASP A 145 -8.52 22.40 -3.24
N GLY A 146 -9.30 21.34 -3.52
CA GLY A 146 -8.77 20.09 -4.06
C GLY A 146 -7.96 19.25 -3.08
N VAL A 147 -8.05 19.54 -1.77
CA VAL A 147 -7.31 18.81 -0.72
C VAL A 147 -7.62 17.30 -0.74
N ALA A 148 -8.87 16.92 -1.06
CA ALA A 148 -9.20 15.49 -1.20
C ALA A 148 -8.35 14.80 -2.29
N SER A 149 -8.25 15.40 -3.47
CA SER A 149 -7.42 14.88 -4.57
C SER A 149 -5.92 14.97 -4.26
N LEU A 150 -5.50 16.00 -3.50
CA LEU A 150 -4.13 16.12 -3.04
C LEU A 150 -3.75 14.95 -2.13
N LEU A 151 -4.56 14.65 -1.13
CA LEU A 151 -4.36 13.53 -0.22
C LEU A 151 -4.39 12.19 -0.95
N GLU A 152 -5.28 12.03 -1.94
CA GLU A 152 -5.38 10.82 -2.77
C GLU A 152 -4.07 10.53 -3.52
N ILE A 153 -3.51 11.55 -4.17
CA ILE A 153 -2.27 11.38 -4.91
C ILE A 153 -1.07 11.26 -3.96
N GLU A 154 -1.05 12.05 -2.90
CA GLU A 154 0.02 12.02 -1.90
C GLU A 154 0.15 10.62 -1.32
N SER A 155 -0.93 10.07 -0.77
CA SER A 155 -0.90 8.75 -0.14
C SER A 155 -0.67 7.60 -1.12
N GLY A 156 -1.17 7.68 -2.37
CA GLY A 156 -0.86 6.68 -3.39
C GLY A 156 0.57 6.78 -3.94
N SER A 157 1.25 7.93 -3.75
CA SER A 157 2.62 8.15 -4.23
C SER A 157 3.67 8.05 -3.13
N ASN A 158 3.30 8.05 -1.86
CA ASN A 158 4.25 7.95 -0.75
C ASN A 158 4.67 6.50 -0.46
N ASP A 159 3.82 5.52 -0.77
CA ASP A 159 4.10 4.09 -0.57
C ASP A 159 5.41 3.65 -1.23
N PRO A 160 5.68 3.95 -2.52
CA PRO A 160 6.96 3.62 -3.14
C PRO A 160 8.15 4.27 -2.42
N THR A 161 8.00 5.53 -1.98
CA THR A 161 9.07 6.24 -1.27
C THR A 161 9.37 5.60 0.09
N ALA A 162 8.32 5.31 0.87
CA ALA A 162 8.45 4.66 2.18
C ALA A 162 8.99 3.22 2.05
N TYR A 163 8.54 2.48 1.02
CA TYR A 163 9.06 1.15 0.71
C TYR A 163 10.57 1.17 0.43
N MET A 164 11.02 2.10 -0.43
CA MET A 164 12.45 2.25 -0.72
C MET A 164 13.27 2.56 0.53
N LEU A 165 12.79 3.50 1.38
CA LEU A 165 13.44 3.80 2.66
C LEU A 165 13.47 2.58 3.58
N THR A 166 12.40 1.78 3.58
CA THR A 166 12.34 0.56 4.39
C THR A 166 13.36 -0.48 3.93
N VAL A 167 13.52 -0.68 2.62
CA VAL A 167 14.55 -1.58 2.07
C VAL A 167 15.96 -1.10 2.46
N VAL A 168 16.24 0.21 2.38
CA VAL A 168 17.49 0.79 2.86
C VAL A 168 17.68 0.54 4.37
N GLY A 169 16.61 0.70 5.14
CA GLY A 169 16.63 0.45 6.59
C GLY A 169 16.93 -1.00 6.94
N ILE A 170 16.35 -1.94 6.22
CA ILE A 170 16.64 -3.38 6.38
C ILE A 170 18.11 -3.68 6.07
N SER A 171 18.64 -3.17 4.95
CA SER A 171 20.05 -3.33 4.58
C SER A 171 20.99 -2.72 5.63
N LEU A 172 20.63 -1.57 6.23
CA LEU A 172 21.38 -0.97 7.34
C LEU A 172 21.38 -1.85 8.59
N VAL A 173 20.24 -2.43 8.95
CA VAL A 173 20.12 -3.33 10.11
C VAL A 173 20.94 -4.61 9.89
N ASN A 174 20.92 -5.14 8.68
CA ASN A 174 21.68 -6.34 8.30
C ASN A 174 23.18 -6.08 8.13
N GLY A 175 23.62 -4.82 8.12
CA GLY A 175 25.03 -4.47 7.87
C GLY A 175 25.47 -4.68 6.42
N GLU A 176 24.53 -4.65 5.47
CA GLU A 176 24.82 -4.83 4.05
C GLU A 176 25.48 -3.61 3.43
N ASN A 177 26.17 -3.81 2.31
CA ASN A 177 26.81 -2.73 1.58
C ASN A 177 25.77 -1.90 0.82
N LEU A 178 25.65 -0.62 1.20
CA LEU A 178 24.69 0.32 0.59
C LEU A 178 25.08 0.84 -0.79
N SER A 179 26.23 0.43 -1.34
CA SER A 179 26.72 0.97 -2.62
C SER A 179 25.79 0.67 -3.81
N THR A 180 25.05 -0.43 -3.76
CA THR A 180 24.10 -0.87 -4.81
C THR A 180 22.71 -0.26 -4.64
N VAL A 181 22.37 0.24 -3.46
CA VAL A 181 21.03 0.75 -3.13
C VAL A 181 20.57 1.90 -4.04
N PRO A 182 21.40 2.93 -4.33
CA PRO A 182 20.97 4.01 -5.22
C PRO A 182 20.64 3.53 -6.63
N TYR A 183 21.40 2.55 -7.14
CA TYR A 183 21.13 1.95 -8.43
C TYR A 183 19.82 1.13 -8.41
N ALA A 184 19.61 0.32 -7.38
CA ALA A 184 18.40 -0.46 -7.22
C ALA A 184 17.15 0.44 -7.16
N ILE A 185 17.19 1.54 -6.39
CA ILE A 185 16.10 2.52 -6.31
C ILE A 185 15.82 3.14 -7.69
N PHE A 186 16.88 3.59 -8.38
CA PHE A 186 16.73 4.16 -9.72
C PHE A 186 16.13 3.16 -10.71
N ALA A 187 16.64 1.93 -10.70
CA ALA A 187 16.16 0.85 -11.55
C ALA A 187 14.67 0.52 -11.28
N GLN A 188 14.27 0.40 -10.02
CA GLN A 188 12.88 0.16 -9.64
C GLN A 188 11.94 1.26 -10.15
N ILE A 189 12.31 2.54 -10.01
CA ILE A 189 11.49 3.64 -10.52
C ILE A 189 11.37 3.56 -12.03
N VAL A 190 12.47 3.43 -12.74
CA VAL A 190 12.49 3.44 -14.21
C VAL A 190 11.77 2.23 -14.78
N TYR A 191 12.08 1.05 -14.30
CA TYR A 191 11.43 -0.20 -14.76
C TYR A 191 9.96 -0.23 -14.36
N GLY A 192 9.61 0.17 -13.13
CA GLY A 192 8.23 0.22 -12.67
C GLY A 192 7.37 1.17 -13.53
N VAL A 193 7.85 2.37 -13.82
CA VAL A 193 7.16 3.32 -14.70
C VAL A 193 7.05 2.77 -16.12
N ALA A 194 8.13 2.23 -16.69
CA ALA A 194 8.13 1.68 -18.04
C ALA A 194 7.13 0.52 -18.18
N ILE A 195 7.17 -0.44 -17.26
CA ILE A 195 6.26 -1.60 -17.24
C ILE A 195 4.83 -1.11 -17.06
N GLY A 196 4.57 -0.20 -16.12
CA GLY A 196 3.25 0.36 -15.87
C GLY A 196 2.65 1.04 -17.09
N VAL A 197 3.43 1.86 -17.81
CA VAL A 197 2.99 2.53 -19.04
C VAL A 197 2.69 1.51 -20.14
N VAL A 198 3.57 0.53 -20.35
CA VAL A 198 3.36 -0.52 -21.38
C VAL A 198 2.10 -1.31 -21.09
N LEU A 199 1.89 -1.73 -19.85
CA LEU A 199 0.69 -2.48 -19.44
C LEU A 199 -0.58 -1.64 -19.52
N ALA A 200 -0.51 -0.34 -19.17
CA ALA A 200 -1.65 0.57 -19.30
C ALA A 200 -2.06 0.74 -20.77
N VAL A 201 -1.10 0.99 -21.67
CA VAL A 201 -1.36 1.12 -23.12
C VAL A 201 -1.92 -0.18 -23.68
N PHE A 202 -1.33 -1.32 -23.33
CA PHE A 202 -1.82 -2.64 -23.72
C PHE A 202 -3.24 -2.89 -23.21
N GLY A 203 -3.50 -2.63 -21.94
CA GLY A 203 -4.83 -2.80 -21.34
C GLY A 203 -5.89 -1.94 -22.01
N ILE A 204 -5.60 -0.66 -22.27
CA ILE A 204 -6.49 0.25 -23.00
C ILE A 204 -6.73 -0.28 -24.42
N TRP A 205 -5.69 -0.70 -25.12
CA TRP A 205 -5.80 -1.24 -26.48
C TRP A 205 -6.70 -2.48 -26.51
N VAL A 206 -6.50 -3.44 -25.59
CA VAL A 206 -7.34 -4.65 -25.49
C VAL A 206 -8.80 -4.26 -25.23
N LEU A 207 -9.06 -3.40 -24.26
CA LEU A 207 -10.41 -3.02 -23.86
C LEU A 207 -11.17 -2.22 -24.92
N THR A 208 -10.45 -1.41 -25.72
CA THR A 208 -11.08 -0.48 -26.68
C THR A 208 -11.14 -1.03 -28.11
N LYS A 209 -10.15 -1.83 -28.51
CA LYS A 209 -9.99 -2.24 -29.94
C LYS A 209 -10.32 -3.68 -30.21
N THR A 210 -10.03 -4.62 -29.27
CA THR A 210 -10.09 -6.05 -29.61
C THR A 210 -11.45 -6.69 -29.40
N ARG A 211 -12.33 -6.10 -28.58
CA ARG A 211 -13.60 -6.70 -28.14
C ARG A 211 -13.46 -8.14 -27.57
N VAL A 212 -12.25 -8.55 -27.20
CA VAL A 212 -11.97 -9.87 -26.63
C VAL A 212 -12.61 -10.00 -25.24
N VAL A 213 -12.65 -8.89 -24.50
CA VAL A 213 -13.24 -8.88 -23.16
C VAL A 213 -14.74 -8.66 -23.26
N THR A 214 -15.52 -9.71 -22.97
CA THR A 214 -16.98 -9.66 -22.94
C THR A 214 -17.50 -9.01 -21.66
N ASN A 215 -18.78 -8.58 -21.69
CA ASN A 215 -19.44 -7.98 -20.53
C ASN A 215 -19.37 -8.95 -19.33
N GLY A 216 -18.87 -8.47 -18.19
CA GLY A 216 -18.65 -9.25 -16.97
C GLY A 216 -17.23 -9.78 -16.78
N MET A 217 -16.39 -9.82 -17.84
CA MET A 217 -14.99 -10.29 -17.75
C MET A 217 -13.98 -9.16 -17.55
N TYR A 218 -14.42 -7.90 -17.52
CA TYR A 218 -13.53 -6.75 -17.32
C TYR A 218 -12.74 -6.83 -16.02
N THR A 219 -13.39 -7.22 -14.92
CA THR A 219 -12.73 -7.36 -13.62
C THR A 219 -11.65 -8.44 -13.66
N VAL A 220 -11.96 -9.59 -14.28
CA VAL A 220 -10.99 -10.70 -14.42
C VAL A 220 -9.79 -10.27 -15.25
N PHE A 221 -10.02 -9.55 -16.35
CA PHE A 221 -8.94 -9.03 -17.20
C PHE A 221 -8.05 -8.04 -16.44
N ILE A 222 -8.66 -7.13 -15.69
CA ILE A 222 -7.92 -6.15 -14.86
C ILE A 222 -7.09 -6.88 -13.79
N LEU A 223 -7.68 -7.86 -13.09
CA LEU A 223 -6.96 -8.67 -12.11
C LEU A 223 -5.76 -9.39 -12.75
N ALA A 224 -5.96 -9.98 -13.93
CA ALA A 224 -4.88 -10.65 -14.66
C ALA A 224 -3.77 -9.66 -15.06
N LEU A 225 -4.12 -8.44 -15.48
CA LEU A 225 -3.16 -7.40 -15.87
C LEU A 225 -2.29 -6.97 -14.67
N VAL A 226 -2.91 -6.79 -13.49
CA VAL A 226 -2.20 -6.42 -12.25
C VAL A 226 -1.25 -7.54 -11.84
N LEU A 227 -1.72 -8.78 -11.78
CA LEU A 227 -0.90 -9.93 -11.40
C LEU A 227 0.26 -10.14 -12.37
N PHE A 228 0.01 -10.00 -13.68
CA PHE A 228 1.05 -10.08 -14.69
C PHE A 228 2.10 -8.98 -14.53
N GLY A 229 1.65 -7.75 -14.26
CA GLY A 229 2.53 -6.60 -14.03
C GLY A 229 3.43 -6.80 -12.82
N MET A 230 2.86 -7.28 -11.72
CA MET A 230 3.62 -7.58 -10.50
C MET A 230 4.64 -8.69 -10.74
N GLY A 231 4.21 -9.81 -11.33
CA GLY A 231 5.11 -10.93 -11.63
C GLY A 231 6.22 -10.55 -12.61
N PHE A 232 5.91 -9.79 -13.66
CA PHE A 232 6.88 -9.33 -14.63
C PHE A 232 7.87 -8.32 -14.02
N SER A 233 7.40 -7.39 -13.20
CA SER A 233 8.26 -6.44 -12.48
C SER A 233 9.24 -7.18 -11.55
N SER A 234 8.77 -8.21 -10.87
CA SER A 234 9.60 -9.03 -9.98
C SER A 234 10.65 -9.88 -10.70
N LEU A 235 10.46 -10.15 -12.00
CA LEU A 235 11.46 -10.85 -12.84
C LEU A 235 12.55 -9.93 -13.38
N VAL A 236 12.26 -8.64 -13.51
CA VAL A 236 13.18 -7.66 -14.13
C VAL A 236 14.07 -6.98 -13.09
N GLY A 237 13.70 -7.00 -11.82
CA GLY A 237 14.43 -6.39 -10.72
C GLY A 237 13.61 -5.93 -9.58
#